data_9826c9804d43806b885604f55784523c
#
_entry.id   9826c9804d43806b885604f55784523c
#
_cell.length_a   1.000
_cell.length_b   1.000
_cell.length_c   1.000
_cell.angle_alpha   90.00
_cell.angle_beta   90.00
_cell.angle_gamma   90.00
#
_symmetry.space_group_name_H-M   'P 1'
#
loop_
_entity.id
_entity.type
_entity.pdbx_description
1 polymer ?
#
loop_
_entity_poly.entity_id
_entity_poly.type
_entity_poly.pdbx_seq_one_letter_code
_entity_poly.pdbx_strand_id
1 'polypeptide(L)'
;MMFSVLCLIEIHQFRKQIRNRYSSLENIDLGWLNLLVIGFTAIRCWAVFVSAAIILTVHGGIPIDFSLMGLTGNYTTLGLVSALIFFSLSRSRLFEGVITVEEGNAEHVEFDTAEVARIEAHMATNKPFLKHILTLEQLARQLELPTRTLSNIINRHFKQNFFEFVNRYRVEESKRLLQDPELAQLTMIEVMSKSGFNSKATFNTFFKKLVGVTPSQYRNQSLDD
;
A
#
# COMPACT_ATOMS: atom_id res chain seq x y z
N MET A 1 22.51 6.85 12.16
CA MET A 1 22.31 6.61 10.72
C MET A 1 21.98 5.14 10.41
N MET A 2 22.73 4.15 10.89
CA MET A 2 22.46 2.72 10.64
C MET A 2 21.02 2.30 10.98
N PHE A 3 20.49 2.69 12.14
CA PHE A 3 19.10 2.39 12.54
C PHE A 3 18.03 2.98 11.61
N SER A 4 18.22 4.19 11.10
CA SER A 4 17.26 4.80 10.17
C SER A 4 17.22 4.05 8.83
N VAL A 5 18.35 3.56 8.35
CA VAL A 5 18.43 2.74 7.13
C VAL A 5 17.75 1.38 7.36
N LEU A 6 18.00 0.73 8.50
CA LEU A 6 17.34 -0.52 8.87
C LEU A 6 15.81 -0.35 8.94
N CYS A 7 15.31 0.72 9.60
CA CYS A 7 13.88 1.01 9.63
C CYS A 7 13.27 1.21 8.23
N LEU A 8 13.97 1.87 7.31
CA LEU A 8 13.49 2.04 5.94
C LEU A 8 13.43 0.70 5.17
N ILE A 9 14.39 -0.19 5.39
CA ILE A 9 14.39 -1.54 4.82
C ILE A 9 13.21 -2.35 5.36
N GLU A 10 13.00 -2.33 6.68
CA GLU A 10 11.85 -2.98 7.35
C GLU A 10 10.51 -2.45 6.82
N ILE A 11 10.35 -1.13 6.67
CA ILE A 11 9.14 -0.52 6.11
C ILE A 11 8.92 -1.00 4.67
N HIS A 12 9.99 -1.13 3.88
CA HIS A 12 9.89 -1.61 2.51
C HIS A 12 9.45 -3.08 2.45
N GLN A 13 10.01 -3.94 3.30
CA GLN A 13 9.62 -5.35 3.42
C GLN A 13 8.18 -5.48 3.91
N PHE A 14 7.77 -4.69 4.90
CA PHE A 14 6.40 -4.67 5.41
C PHE A 14 5.38 -4.25 4.35
N ARG A 15 5.71 -3.25 3.51
CA ARG A 15 4.87 -2.90 2.35
C ARG A 15 4.68 -4.06 1.37
N LYS A 16 5.71 -4.87 1.16
CA LYS A 16 5.62 -6.06 0.31
C LYS A 16 4.69 -7.12 0.91
N GLN A 17 4.74 -7.34 2.22
CA GLN A 17 3.86 -8.28 2.94
C GLN A 17 2.39 -7.84 2.91
N ILE A 18 2.11 -6.54 3.07
CA ILE A 18 0.74 -6.01 2.99
C ILE A 18 0.13 -6.26 1.61
N ARG A 19 0.89 -6.10 0.52
CA ARG A 19 0.42 -6.37 -0.84
C ARG A 19 0.01 -7.83 -1.07
N ASN A 20 0.53 -8.74 -0.26
CA ASN A 20 0.15 -10.15 -0.32
C ASN A 20 -1.17 -10.46 0.41
N ARG A 21 -1.71 -9.51 1.18
CA ARG A 21 -2.90 -9.75 2.04
C ARG A 21 -4.12 -8.91 1.70
N TYR A 22 -3.94 -7.73 1.15
CA TYR A 22 -5.00 -6.76 0.94
C TYR A 22 -5.16 -6.40 -0.54
N SER A 23 -6.42 -6.33 -0.99
CA SER A 23 -6.78 -5.91 -2.35
C SER A 23 -6.81 -4.39 -2.54
N SER A 24 -6.75 -3.63 -1.44
CA SER A 24 -6.70 -2.17 -1.44
C SER A 24 -5.73 -1.71 -0.36
N LEU A 25 -4.77 -0.86 -0.72
CA LEU A 25 -3.72 -0.36 0.18
C LEU A 25 -4.01 1.04 0.71
N GLU A 26 -5.07 1.70 0.22
CA GLU A 26 -5.34 3.11 0.51
C GLU A 26 -5.72 3.35 1.97
N ASN A 27 -6.31 2.35 2.61
CA ASN A 27 -6.62 2.42 4.04
C ASN A 27 -5.41 2.08 4.93
N ILE A 28 -4.31 1.60 4.33
CA ILE A 28 -3.07 1.23 5.03
C ILE A 28 -1.99 2.22 4.60
N ASP A 29 -2.18 3.49 4.97
CA ASP A 29 -1.19 4.52 4.68
C ASP A 29 -0.04 4.46 5.70
N LEU A 30 1.12 4.01 5.24
CA LEU A 30 2.38 4.02 5.99
C LEU A 30 3.15 5.35 5.85
N GLY A 31 2.51 6.38 5.28
CA GLY A 31 3.14 7.69 5.09
C GLY A 31 3.58 8.33 6.41
N TRP A 32 2.78 8.13 7.47
CA TRP A 32 3.11 8.61 8.81
C TRP A 32 4.40 7.98 9.37
N LEU A 33 4.66 6.71 9.07
CA LEU A 33 5.86 6.00 9.51
C LEU A 33 7.11 6.55 8.82
N ASN A 34 7.03 6.85 7.52
CA ASN A 34 8.10 7.55 6.80
C ASN A 34 8.36 8.95 7.38
N LEU A 35 7.29 9.71 7.68
CA LEU A 35 7.41 11.03 8.32
C LEU A 35 8.13 10.92 9.66
N LEU A 36 7.80 9.90 10.44
CA LEU A 36 8.43 9.61 11.73
C LEU A 36 9.94 9.34 11.58
N VAL A 37 10.31 8.42 10.66
CA VAL A 37 11.73 8.08 10.43
C VAL A 37 12.52 9.27 9.92
N ILE A 38 11.97 10.04 8.98
CA ILE A 38 12.59 11.26 8.45
C ILE A 38 12.74 12.30 9.56
N GLY A 39 11.69 12.53 10.35
CA GLY A 39 11.71 13.50 11.45
C GLY A 39 12.75 13.16 12.51
N PHE A 40 12.82 11.91 12.97
CA PHE A 40 13.86 11.50 13.91
C PHE A 40 15.27 11.60 13.32
N THR A 41 15.42 11.28 12.04
CA THR A 41 16.71 11.43 11.35
C THR A 41 17.15 12.89 11.29
N ALA A 42 16.22 13.81 10.98
CA ALA A 42 16.49 15.25 10.96
C ALA A 42 16.92 15.79 12.34
N ILE A 43 16.23 15.36 13.42
CA ILE A 43 16.62 15.72 14.80
C ILE A 43 18.01 15.20 15.14
N ARG A 44 18.36 13.97 14.74
CA ARG A 44 19.70 13.42 14.95
C ARG A 44 20.77 14.18 14.19
N CYS A 45 20.53 14.53 12.93
CA CYS A 45 21.44 15.34 12.14
C CYS A 45 21.64 16.73 12.76
N TRP A 46 20.55 17.36 13.24
CA TRP A 46 20.62 18.62 13.97
C TRP A 46 21.48 18.53 15.23
N ALA A 47 21.28 17.49 16.05
CA ALA A 47 22.08 17.28 17.26
C ALA A 47 23.59 17.13 16.96
N VAL A 48 23.93 16.38 15.87
CA VAL A 48 25.32 16.26 15.42
C VAL A 48 25.88 17.62 14.97
N PHE A 49 25.08 18.40 14.23
CA PHE A 49 25.47 19.74 13.81
C PHE A 49 25.75 20.66 14.99
N VAL A 50 24.85 20.69 16.00
CA VAL A 50 25.04 21.47 17.22
C VAL A 50 26.29 21.03 17.98
N SER A 51 26.51 19.70 18.10
CA SER A 51 27.72 19.18 18.75
C SER A 51 29.01 19.61 18.04
N ALA A 52 29.02 19.57 16.71
CA ALA A 52 30.15 20.06 15.93
C ALA A 52 30.39 21.58 16.12
N ALA A 53 29.32 22.37 16.16
CA ALA A 53 29.41 23.81 16.44
C ALA A 53 30.01 24.12 17.82
N ILE A 54 29.60 23.34 18.86
CA ILE A 54 30.18 23.46 20.21
C ILE A 54 31.70 23.17 20.18
N ILE A 55 32.12 22.11 19.50
CA ILE A 55 33.54 21.75 19.37
C ILE A 55 34.33 22.86 18.69
N LEU A 56 33.81 23.43 17.60
CA LEU A 56 34.41 24.54 16.88
C LEU A 56 34.52 25.80 17.75
N THR A 57 33.52 26.09 18.58
CA THR A 57 33.57 27.25 19.50
C THR A 57 34.61 27.04 20.60
N VAL A 58 34.64 25.86 21.22
CA VAL A 58 35.53 25.57 22.36
C VAL A 58 36.98 25.44 21.92
N HIS A 59 37.26 24.81 20.80
CA HIS A 59 38.62 24.55 20.33
C HIS A 59 39.10 25.50 19.23
N GLY A 60 38.18 26.05 18.46
CA GLY A 60 38.50 26.95 17.34
C GLY A 60 38.37 28.45 17.64
N GLY A 61 37.84 28.81 18.83
CA GLY A 61 37.63 30.21 19.24
C GLY A 61 36.62 30.97 18.39
N ILE A 62 35.75 30.31 17.64
CA ILE A 62 34.74 30.92 16.79
C ILE A 62 33.50 31.23 17.62
N PRO A 63 33.09 32.51 17.80
CA PRO A 63 31.89 32.81 18.60
C PRO A 63 30.62 32.43 17.85
N ILE A 64 29.89 31.45 18.37
CA ILE A 64 28.59 31.00 17.82
C ILE A 64 27.51 31.26 18.87
N ASP A 65 26.38 31.83 18.45
CA ASP A 65 25.21 32.02 19.31
C ASP A 65 24.41 30.71 19.42
N PHE A 66 24.52 30.06 20.59
CA PHE A 66 23.83 28.81 20.86
C PHE A 66 22.36 28.98 21.26
N SER A 67 21.89 30.21 21.57
CA SER A 67 20.52 30.42 22.01
C SER A 67 19.53 30.17 20.88
N LEU A 68 19.80 30.67 19.68
CA LEU A 68 19.01 30.41 18.47
C LEU A 68 19.05 28.93 18.06
N MET A 69 20.21 28.27 18.19
CA MET A 69 20.35 26.85 17.86
C MET A 69 19.55 25.98 18.83
N GLY A 70 19.52 26.30 20.13
CA GLY A 70 18.71 25.59 21.12
C GLY A 70 17.21 25.77 20.88
N LEU A 71 16.77 26.99 20.58
CA LEU A 71 15.38 27.30 20.27
C LEU A 71 14.88 26.52 19.04
N THR A 72 15.64 26.54 17.95
CA THR A 72 15.27 25.82 16.71
C THR A 72 15.19 24.30 16.95
N GLY A 73 16.08 23.70 17.72
CA GLY A 73 16.04 22.29 18.11
C GLY A 73 14.79 21.95 18.92
N ASN A 74 14.45 22.77 19.91
CA ASN A 74 13.25 22.59 20.76
C ASN A 74 11.96 22.69 19.95
N TYR A 75 11.80 23.70 19.09
CA TYR A 75 10.60 23.86 18.27
C TYR A 75 10.46 22.76 17.22
N THR A 76 11.56 22.30 16.64
CA THR A 76 11.53 21.16 15.70
C THR A 76 11.06 19.88 16.39
N THR A 77 11.57 19.63 17.61
CA THR A 77 11.17 18.46 18.41
C THR A 77 9.70 18.55 18.82
N LEU A 78 9.24 19.72 19.30
CA LEU A 78 7.85 19.96 19.65
C LEU A 78 6.92 19.76 18.46
N GLY A 79 7.29 20.30 17.30
CA GLY A 79 6.53 20.15 16.05
C GLY A 79 6.41 18.68 15.63
N LEU A 80 7.49 17.92 15.72
CA LEU A 80 7.46 16.49 15.39
C LEU A 80 6.56 15.70 16.34
N VAL A 81 6.71 15.90 17.66
CA VAL A 81 5.89 15.21 18.67
C VAL A 81 4.41 15.56 18.48
N SER A 82 4.10 16.84 18.25
CA SER A 82 2.71 17.28 17.99
C SER A 82 2.14 16.65 16.72
N ALA A 83 2.92 16.56 15.65
CA ALA A 83 2.53 15.89 14.42
C ALA A 83 2.27 14.39 14.66
N LEU A 84 3.11 13.70 15.41
CA LEU A 84 2.92 12.28 15.76
C LEU A 84 1.65 12.04 16.55
N ILE A 85 1.37 12.89 17.56
CA ILE A 85 0.14 12.82 18.35
C ILE A 85 -1.07 13.05 17.45
N PHE A 86 -1.04 14.08 16.62
CA PHE A 86 -2.13 14.39 15.68
C PHE A 86 -2.42 13.23 14.72
N PHE A 87 -1.38 12.67 14.09
CA PHE A 87 -1.53 11.53 13.18
C PHE A 87 -2.01 10.27 13.91
N SER A 88 -1.54 10.02 15.14
CA SER A 88 -1.98 8.89 15.96
C SER A 88 -3.47 8.99 16.31
N LEU A 89 -3.95 10.15 16.74
CA LEU A 89 -5.35 10.39 17.08
C LEU A 89 -6.26 10.39 15.83
N SER A 90 -5.78 10.92 14.71
CA SER A 90 -6.55 11.02 13.48
C SER A 90 -6.80 9.65 12.80
N ARG A 91 -6.00 8.63 13.14
CA ARG A 91 -6.00 7.30 12.49
C ARG A 91 -6.07 6.12 13.45
N SER A 92 -6.85 6.24 14.51
CA SER A 92 -7.00 5.20 15.56
C SER A 92 -7.48 3.81 15.05
N ARG A 93 -7.94 3.69 13.79
CA ARG A 93 -8.37 2.42 13.18
C ARG A 93 -7.23 1.54 12.61
N LEU A 94 -5.97 1.98 12.68
CA LEU A 94 -4.84 1.25 12.08
C LEU A 94 -4.33 0.07 12.91
N PHE A 95 -4.79 -0.10 14.14
CA PHE A 95 -4.32 -1.15 15.06
C PHE A 95 -5.23 -2.37 15.14
N GLU A 96 -6.37 -2.39 14.45
CA GLU A 96 -7.20 -3.58 14.36
C GLU A 96 -6.65 -4.54 13.28
N GLY A 97 -5.86 -5.52 13.68
CA GLY A 97 -5.58 -6.70 12.87
C GLY A 97 -4.18 -6.92 12.34
N VAL A 98 -3.12 -6.57 13.07
CA VAL A 98 -1.79 -7.13 12.80
C VAL A 98 -1.70 -8.53 13.40
N ILE A 99 -2.18 -9.53 12.68
CA ILE A 99 -1.90 -10.93 13.00
C ILE A 99 -0.56 -11.28 12.32
N THR A 100 0.42 -11.59 13.13
CA THR A 100 1.71 -12.14 12.71
C THR A 100 1.48 -13.47 11.98
N VAL A 101 1.90 -13.54 10.71
CA VAL A 101 2.00 -14.81 9.99
C VAL A 101 3.45 -15.26 10.03
N GLU A 102 3.68 -16.39 10.68
CA GLU A 102 4.94 -17.11 10.62
C GLU A 102 5.28 -17.46 9.17
N GLU A 103 6.49 -17.08 8.75
CA GLU A 103 7.10 -17.57 7.51
C GLU A 103 7.47 -19.05 7.71
N GLY A 104 6.55 -19.92 7.32
CA GLY A 104 6.80 -21.36 7.28
C GLY A 104 7.38 -21.76 5.92
N ASN A 105 8.42 -22.61 5.96
CA ASN A 105 9.21 -23.21 4.89
C ASN A 105 8.44 -23.51 3.58
N ALA A 106 9.15 -23.25 2.48
CA ALA A 106 8.71 -23.53 1.12
C ALA A 106 8.82 -25.03 0.82
N GLU A 107 7.80 -25.82 1.11
CA GLU A 107 7.64 -27.15 0.50
C GLU A 107 7.15 -27.01 -0.95
N HIS A 108 7.69 -27.87 -1.80
CA HIS A 108 7.21 -28.06 -3.19
C HIS A 108 5.79 -28.62 -3.14
N VAL A 109 4.79 -27.74 -3.21
CA VAL A 109 3.41 -28.14 -3.36
C VAL A 109 3.09 -28.12 -4.84
N GLU A 110 2.89 -29.29 -5.43
CA GLU A 110 2.20 -29.44 -6.72
C GLU A 110 0.78 -28.92 -6.54
N PHE A 111 0.38 -27.88 -7.27
CA PHE A 111 -0.95 -27.28 -7.13
C PHE A 111 -1.96 -28.18 -7.84
N ASP A 112 -3.03 -28.53 -7.16
CA ASP A 112 -4.15 -29.21 -7.78
C ASP A 112 -4.82 -28.28 -8.79
N THR A 113 -4.83 -28.70 -10.05
CA THR A 113 -5.47 -27.98 -11.16
C THR A 113 -6.96 -27.71 -10.84
N ALA A 114 -7.60 -28.56 -10.04
CA ALA A 114 -8.96 -28.37 -9.59
C ALA A 114 -9.10 -27.19 -8.63
N GLU A 115 -8.11 -26.92 -7.77
CA GLU A 115 -8.14 -25.76 -6.86
C GLU A 115 -8.00 -24.44 -7.67
N VAL A 116 -7.14 -24.43 -8.67
CA VAL A 116 -6.97 -23.26 -9.57
C VAL A 116 -8.28 -22.97 -10.30
N ALA A 117 -8.88 -23.98 -10.92
CA ALA A 117 -10.16 -23.83 -11.62
C ALA A 117 -11.29 -23.36 -10.68
N ARG A 118 -11.31 -23.85 -9.43
CA ARG A 118 -12.27 -23.44 -8.41
C ARG A 118 -12.11 -21.97 -8.03
N ILE A 119 -10.87 -21.48 -7.90
CA ILE A 119 -10.59 -20.06 -7.64
C ILE A 119 -11.09 -19.20 -8.80
N GLU A 120 -10.76 -19.55 -10.04
CA GLU A 120 -11.18 -18.80 -11.22
C GLU A 120 -12.69 -18.77 -11.38
N ALA A 121 -13.36 -19.91 -11.22
CA ALA A 121 -14.82 -20.02 -11.26
C ALA A 121 -15.48 -19.15 -10.17
N HIS A 122 -14.95 -19.16 -8.95
CA HIS A 122 -15.46 -18.34 -7.84
C HIS A 122 -15.29 -16.86 -8.13
N MET A 123 -14.14 -16.46 -8.64
CA MET A 123 -13.88 -15.06 -9.03
C MET A 123 -14.81 -14.59 -10.15
N ALA A 124 -15.09 -15.44 -11.13
CA ALA A 124 -15.97 -15.12 -12.26
C ALA A 124 -17.46 -15.03 -11.83
N THR A 125 -17.93 -16.01 -11.03
CA THR A 125 -19.36 -16.14 -10.69
C THR A 125 -19.75 -15.23 -9.53
N ASN A 126 -19.02 -15.28 -8.43
CA ASN A 126 -19.37 -14.56 -7.19
C ASN A 126 -18.82 -13.13 -7.16
N LYS A 127 -17.86 -12.81 -8.03
CA LYS A 127 -17.23 -11.49 -8.17
C LYS A 127 -16.83 -10.86 -6.82
N PRO A 128 -16.12 -11.57 -5.92
CA PRO A 128 -15.77 -11.07 -4.60
C PRO A 128 -14.89 -9.83 -4.66
N PHE A 129 -14.20 -9.61 -5.79
CA PHE A 129 -13.36 -8.45 -6.04
C PHE A 129 -14.12 -7.11 -6.11
N LEU A 130 -15.45 -7.14 -6.28
CA LEU A 130 -16.28 -5.93 -6.24
C LEU A 130 -16.37 -5.34 -4.84
N LYS A 131 -16.06 -6.12 -3.80
CA LYS A 131 -15.92 -5.61 -2.44
C LYS A 131 -14.66 -4.76 -2.35
N HIS A 132 -14.78 -3.48 -2.01
CA HIS A 132 -13.67 -2.53 -1.98
C HIS A 132 -12.49 -2.99 -1.10
N ILE A 133 -12.79 -3.57 0.07
CA ILE A 133 -11.80 -4.11 0.99
C ILE A 133 -12.00 -5.63 1.05
N LEU A 134 -11.38 -6.34 0.10
CA LEU A 134 -11.29 -7.79 0.12
C LEU A 134 -9.93 -8.18 0.70
N THR A 135 -9.90 -9.08 1.68
CA THR A 135 -8.66 -9.66 2.21
C THR A 135 -8.44 -11.08 1.73
N LEU A 136 -7.19 -11.52 1.75
CA LEU A 136 -6.82 -12.89 1.40
C LEU A 136 -7.54 -13.91 2.29
N GLU A 137 -7.67 -13.61 3.59
CA GLU A 137 -8.37 -14.47 4.56
C GLU A 137 -9.87 -14.56 4.27
N GLN A 138 -10.48 -13.46 3.80
CA GLN A 138 -11.89 -13.46 3.41
C GLN A 138 -12.13 -14.33 2.18
N LEU A 139 -11.26 -14.21 1.17
CA LEU A 139 -11.34 -15.01 -0.05
C LEU A 139 -11.06 -16.49 0.25
N ALA A 140 -10.07 -16.78 1.08
CA ALA A 140 -9.74 -18.13 1.51
C ALA A 140 -10.92 -18.83 2.22
N ARG A 141 -11.62 -18.10 3.11
CA ARG A 141 -12.84 -18.61 3.76
C ARG A 141 -13.97 -18.90 2.78
N GLN A 142 -14.19 -18.05 1.78
CA GLN A 142 -15.20 -18.27 0.75
C GLN A 142 -14.91 -19.50 -0.11
N LEU A 143 -13.63 -19.78 -0.31
CA LEU A 143 -13.15 -20.94 -1.06
C LEU A 143 -12.96 -22.20 -0.20
N GLU A 144 -13.17 -22.09 1.12
CA GLU A 144 -12.88 -23.17 2.08
C GLU A 144 -11.44 -23.71 1.97
N LEU A 145 -10.50 -22.80 1.71
CA LEU A 145 -9.08 -23.10 1.59
C LEU A 145 -8.31 -22.51 2.78
N PRO A 146 -7.22 -23.16 3.23
CA PRO A 146 -6.27 -22.50 4.11
C PRO A 146 -5.70 -21.25 3.44
N THR A 147 -5.59 -20.15 4.18
CA THR A 147 -5.05 -18.86 3.66
C THR A 147 -3.66 -19.02 3.03
N ARG A 148 -2.82 -19.88 3.62
CA ARG A 148 -1.48 -20.19 3.10
C ARG A 148 -1.54 -20.87 1.73
N THR A 149 -2.44 -21.83 1.53
CA THR A 149 -2.65 -22.53 0.25
C THR A 149 -3.05 -21.53 -0.83
N LEU A 150 -4.07 -20.70 -0.55
CA LEU A 150 -4.52 -19.67 -1.49
C LEU A 150 -3.40 -18.68 -1.83
N SER A 151 -2.64 -18.23 -0.83
CA SER A 151 -1.48 -17.35 -1.05
C SER A 151 -0.44 -17.98 -1.96
N ASN A 152 -0.12 -19.26 -1.74
CA ASN A 152 0.84 -20.00 -2.55
C ASN A 152 0.36 -20.16 -4.00
N ILE A 153 -0.92 -20.47 -4.21
CA ILE A 153 -1.50 -20.57 -5.56
C ILE A 153 -1.40 -19.22 -6.27
N ILE A 154 -1.81 -18.13 -5.62
CA ILE A 154 -1.76 -16.78 -6.21
C ILE A 154 -0.33 -16.39 -6.58
N ASN A 155 0.62 -16.60 -5.67
CA ASN A 155 2.01 -16.19 -5.90
C ASN A 155 2.75 -17.08 -6.93
N ARG A 156 2.53 -18.39 -6.93
CA ARG A 156 3.30 -19.32 -7.73
C ARG A 156 2.63 -19.68 -9.06
N HIS A 157 1.30 -19.93 -9.05
CA HIS A 157 0.56 -20.27 -10.27
C HIS A 157 0.25 -19.00 -11.08
N PHE A 158 -0.43 -18.01 -10.46
CA PHE A 158 -0.76 -16.75 -11.17
C PHE A 158 0.42 -15.77 -11.26
N LYS A 159 1.53 -16.03 -10.55
CA LYS A 159 2.75 -15.18 -10.52
C LYS A 159 2.44 -13.71 -10.17
N GLN A 160 1.49 -13.51 -9.27
CA GLN A 160 1.00 -12.21 -8.81
C GLN A 160 0.91 -12.21 -7.28
N ASN A 161 1.04 -11.04 -6.66
CA ASN A 161 0.60 -10.89 -5.28
C ASN A 161 -0.94 -10.73 -5.23
N PHE A 162 -1.54 -10.88 -4.03
CA PHE A 162 -3.00 -10.81 -3.87
C PHE A 162 -3.58 -9.48 -4.35
N PHE A 163 -2.88 -8.35 -4.11
CA PHE A 163 -3.30 -7.04 -4.57
C PHE A 163 -3.36 -6.96 -6.11
N GLU A 164 -2.35 -7.47 -6.80
CA GLU A 164 -2.32 -7.52 -8.27
C GLU A 164 -3.38 -8.48 -8.82
N PHE A 165 -3.53 -9.65 -8.20
CA PHE A 165 -4.51 -10.65 -8.57
C PHE A 165 -5.93 -10.09 -8.56
N VAL A 166 -6.35 -9.46 -7.46
CA VAL A 166 -7.69 -8.88 -7.34
C VAL A 166 -7.88 -7.71 -8.30
N ASN A 167 -6.89 -6.81 -8.41
CA ASN A 167 -7.02 -5.63 -9.27
C ASN A 167 -7.04 -5.98 -10.77
N ARG A 168 -6.49 -7.12 -11.20
CA ARG A 168 -6.67 -7.64 -12.56
C ARG A 168 -8.15 -7.91 -12.86
N TYR A 169 -8.87 -8.59 -11.99
CA TYR A 169 -10.31 -8.84 -12.15
C TYR A 169 -11.13 -7.53 -12.15
N ARG A 170 -10.74 -6.57 -11.31
CA ARG A 170 -11.39 -5.24 -11.28
C ARG A 170 -11.20 -4.48 -12.59
N VAL A 171 -10.03 -4.58 -13.21
CA VAL A 171 -9.78 -3.96 -14.53
C VAL A 171 -10.64 -4.63 -15.60
N GLU A 172 -10.73 -5.96 -15.62
CA GLU A 172 -11.59 -6.66 -16.59
C GLU A 172 -13.07 -6.29 -16.42
N GLU A 173 -13.56 -6.19 -15.19
CA GLU A 173 -14.92 -5.70 -14.94
C GLU A 173 -15.11 -4.25 -15.38
N SER A 174 -14.12 -3.38 -15.16
CA SER A 174 -14.20 -2.00 -15.62
C SER A 174 -14.19 -1.88 -17.15
N LYS A 175 -13.47 -2.75 -17.88
CA LYS A 175 -13.55 -2.83 -19.34
C LYS A 175 -14.96 -3.20 -19.80
N ARG A 176 -15.56 -4.22 -19.18
CA ARG A 176 -16.94 -4.63 -19.46
C ARG A 176 -17.92 -3.46 -19.29
N LEU A 177 -17.80 -2.73 -18.16
CA LEU A 177 -18.66 -1.55 -17.89
C LEU A 177 -18.43 -0.40 -18.88
N LEU A 178 -17.21 -0.22 -19.38
CA LEU A 178 -16.87 0.84 -20.33
C LEU A 178 -17.30 0.53 -21.77
N GLN A 179 -17.43 -0.75 -22.11
CA GLN A 179 -17.85 -1.24 -23.44
C GLN A 179 -19.36 -1.41 -23.56
N ASP A 180 -20.09 -1.38 -22.44
CA ASP A 180 -21.54 -1.59 -22.44
C ASP A 180 -22.27 -0.31 -22.87
N PRO A 181 -22.97 -0.30 -24.02
CA PRO A 181 -23.69 0.88 -24.52
C PRO A 181 -24.79 1.35 -23.56
N GLU A 182 -25.43 0.42 -22.84
CA GLU A 182 -26.47 0.78 -21.87
C GLU A 182 -25.91 1.52 -20.65
N LEU A 183 -24.60 1.38 -20.41
CA LEU A 183 -23.88 2.00 -19.31
C LEU A 183 -22.99 3.18 -19.74
N ALA A 184 -23.14 3.67 -20.99
CA ALA A 184 -22.33 4.76 -21.54
C ALA A 184 -22.42 6.07 -20.74
N GLN A 185 -23.54 6.30 -20.05
CA GLN A 185 -23.77 7.48 -19.19
C GLN A 185 -23.00 7.43 -17.85
N LEU A 186 -22.43 6.27 -17.45
CA LEU A 186 -21.71 6.18 -16.19
C LEU A 186 -20.48 7.09 -16.21
N THR A 187 -20.30 7.85 -15.14
CA THR A 187 -19.06 8.61 -14.92
C THR A 187 -17.88 7.68 -14.66
N MET A 188 -16.65 8.16 -14.87
CA MET A 188 -15.45 7.38 -14.54
C MET A 188 -15.37 7.00 -13.05
N ILE A 189 -15.93 7.82 -12.16
CA ILE A 189 -16.00 7.55 -10.73
C ILE A 189 -16.98 6.39 -10.45
N GLU A 190 -18.11 6.36 -11.12
CA GLU A 190 -19.08 5.27 -11.00
C GLU A 190 -18.53 3.95 -11.55
N VAL A 191 -17.87 3.98 -12.71
CA VAL A 191 -17.19 2.79 -13.25
C VAL A 191 -16.14 2.27 -12.29
N MET A 192 -15.27 3.15 -11.75
CA MET A 192 -14.30 2.83 -10.75
C MET A 192 -14.94 2.14 -9.52
N SER A 193 -15.98 2.75 -8.96
CA SER A 193 -16.68 2.22 -7.79
C SER A 193 -17.37 0.87 -8.07
N LYS A 194 -18.12 0.77 -9.19
CA LYS A 194 -18.82 -0.45 -9.58
C LYS A 194 -17.89 -1.62 -9.90
N SER A 195 -16.66 -1.36 -10.34
CA SER A 195 -15.63 -2.37 -10.56
C SER A 195 -14.83 -2.73 -9.30
N GLY A 196 -15.18 -2.16 -8.15
CA GLY A 196 -14.59 -2.50 -6.85
C GLY A 196 -13.36 -1.68 -6.45
N PHE A 197 -12.95 -0.69 -7.24
CA PHE A 197 -11.91 0.24 -6.83
C PHE A 197 -12.46 1.30 -5.89
N ASN A 198 -11.66 1.72 -4.90
CA ASN A 198 -11.97 2.83 -4.00
C ASN A 198 -11.03 4.04 -4.18
N SER A 199 -10.06 3.96 -5.09
CA SER A 199 -9.12 5.04 -5.38
C SER A 199 -8.93 5.24 -6.87
N LYS A 200 -9.05 6.49 -7.30
CA LYS A 200 -8.80 6.93 -8.67
C LYS A 200 -7.34 6.70 -9.09
N ALA A 201 -6.40 6.86 -8.17
CA ALA A 201 -4.98 6.65 -8.46
C ALA A 201 -4.70 5.18 -8.78
N THR A 202 -5.18 4.26 -7.94
CA THR A 202 -5.04 2.81 -8.15
C THR A 202 -5.76 2.36 -9.42
N PHE A 203 -7.00 2.80 -9.64
CA PHE A 203 -7.76 2.51 -10.84
C PHE A 203 -7.00 2.90 -12.10
N ASN A 204 -6.59 4.15 -12.23
CA ASN A 204 -5.88 4.64 -13.40
C ASN A 204 -4.53 3.91 -13.61
N THR A 205 -3.80 3.66 -12.53
CA THR A 205 -2.50 2.97 -12.59
C THR A 205 -2.64 1.53 -13.09
N PHE A 206 -3.58 0.76 -12.52
CA PHE A 206 -3.79 -0.63 -12.95
C PHE A 206 -4.41 -0.72 -14.34
N PHE A 207 -5.39 0.11 -14.64
CA PHE A 207 -6.00 0.13 -15.97
C PHE A 207 -4.95 0.43 -17.04
N LYS A 208 -4.15 1.50 -16.87
CA LYS A 208 -3.09 1.84 -17.83
C LYS A 208 -2.00 0.75 -17.91
N LYS A 209 -1.65 0.13 -16.77
CA LYS A 209 -0.65 -0.96 -16.73
C LYS A 209 -1.10 -2.18 -17.52
N LEU A 210 -2.39 -2.55 -17.45
CA LEU A 210 -2.91 -3.79 -18.03
C LEU A 210 -3.49 -3.60 -19.45
N VAL A 211 -4.05 -2.42 -19.73
CA VAL A 211 -4.73 -2.13 -21.02
C VAL A 211 -3.87 -1.27 -21.94
N GLY A 212 -2.86 -0.56 -21.41
CA GLY A 212 -1.97 0.31 -22.19
C GLY A 212 -2.45 1.75 -22.30
N VAL A 213 -3.77 2.00 -22.20
CA VAL A 213 -4.40 3.32 -22.28
C VAL A 213 -5.14 3.68 -21.00
N THR A 214 -5.53 4.94 -20.84
CA THR A 214 -6.35 5.36 -19.69
C THR A 214 -7.81 4.89 -19.85
N PRO A 215 -8.59 4.76 -18.75
CA PRO A 215 -10.00 4.38 -18.83
C PRO A 215 -10.83 5.28 -19.74
N SER A 216 -10.56 6.60 -19.74
CA SER A 216 -11.28 7.55 -20.61
C SER A 216 -10.93 7.38 -22.08
N GLN A 217 -9.65 7.13 -22.39
CA GLN A 217 -9.22 6.83 -23.76
C GLN A 217 -9.82 5.52 -24.26
N TYR A 218 -9.85 4.49 -23.41
CA TYR A 218 -10.44 3.20 -23.74
C TYR A 218 -11.93 3.31 -24.05
N ARG A 219 -12.71 4.09 -23.27
CA ARG A 219 -14.13 4.35 -23.55
C ARG A 219 -14.32 5.00 -24.93
N ASN A 220 -13.55 6.05 -25.22
CA ASN A 220 -13.69 6.76 -26.49
C ASN A 220 -13.42 5.82 -27.68
N GLN A 221 -12.39 4.98 -27.60
CA GLN A 221 -12.10 3.97 -28.63
C GLN A 221 -13.21 2.94 -28.79
N SER A 222 -13.87 2.51 -27.70
CA SER A 222 -14.94 1.50 -27.73
C SER A 222 -16.28 2.03 -28.23
N LEU A 223 -16.46 3.35 -28.30
CA LEU A 223 -17.68 3.99 -28.82
C LEU A 223 -17.55 4.37 -30.30
N ASP A 224 -16.32 4.38 -30.82
CA ASP A 224 -16.02 4.70 -32.22
C ASP A 224 -15.97 3.45 -33.13
N ASP A 225 -15.94 2.23 -32.53
CA ASP A 225 -16.02 0.91 -33.20
C ASP A 225 -17.48 0.40 -33.20
#